data_eb83ea2a67e41a53c78198364d764bc8
#
_entry.id   eb83ea2a67e41a53c78198364d764bc8
#
_cell.length_a   1.000
_cell.length_b   1.000
_cell.length_c   1.000
_cell.angle_alpha   90.00
_cell.angle_beta   90.00
_cell.angle_gamma   90.00
#
_symmetry.space_group_name_H-M   'P 1'
#
loop_
_entity.id
_entity.type
_entity.pdbx_description
1 polymer ?
#
loop_
_entity_poly.entity_id
_entity_poly.type
_entity_poly.pdbx_seq_one_letter_code
_entity_poly.pdbx_strand_id
1 'polypeptide(L)'
;MVNGSVHDRYASQLAQKTIEPDAAQADLVARLDGLATRLTHYRLPGKPNVLGRIFGSKPAPAPRGLYIHGEVGRGKTYLMDLFFAAAEVEPKRRAHFHAFMADVHVRVHAWRQRKKRGEEAGDEPIAPLAAALAEEAALLCFDEFAVRDIADAMILARLFGALFELGVVVVATSNVAPRDLYKDGLNRALFLPFIDLVEQHMDVVSLDARTDYRLEKLARAPVYYCPADAAAEAAMDAAFARLTGVARGAPLDVPRLGRAIHVPQAIGAVARFDFDALCRRPLSAGDYVELVSRFDTLFLDRIPVMRDEARDATKRFINFIDAAYDARVKLLASAEAEPGALAPNLTGNEAFEFARTASRLMEMRSRDYLGLAHTSERGDAAHDHGGIVDG
;
A
#
# COMPACT_ATOMS: atom_id res chain seq x y z
N MET A 1 -8.11 29.07 17.48
CA MET A 1 -7.76 27.92 16.61
C MET A 1 -7.85 26.68 17.50
N VAL A 2 -8.70 25.72 17.17
CA VAL A 2 -8.93 24.51 18.00
C VAL A 2 -7.64 23.67 17.96
N ASN A 3 -6.92 23.60 19.07
CA ASN A 3 -5.85 22.62 19.30
C ASN A 3 -6.50 21.23 19.44
N GLY A 4 -6.91 20.64 18.33
CA GLY A 4 -7.47 19.29 18.30
C GLY A 4 -6.40 18.27 17.93
N SER A 5 -6.54 17.05 18.44
CA SER A 5 -5.73 15.89 18.08
C SER A 5 -5.80 15.60 16.57
N VAL A 6 -4.94 14.72 16.06
CA VAL A 6 -5.01 14.27 14.65
C VAL A 6 -6.39 13.66 14.39
N HIS A 7 -6.88 12.88 15.35
CA HIS A 7 -8.20 12.25 15.30
C HIS A 7 -9.33 13.29 15.22
N ASP A 8 -9.32 14.34 16.07
CA ASP A 8 -10.37 15.36 16.07
C ASP A 8 -10.42 16.12 14.73
N ARG A 9 -9.26 16.44 14.18
CA ARG A 9 -9.14 17.11 12.88
C ARG A 9 -9.69 16.24 11.75
N TYR A 10 -9.36 14.95 11.73
CA TYR A 10 -9.87 13.98 10.76
C TYR A 10 -11.39 13.79 10.90
N ALA A 11 -11.89 13.60 12.12
CA ALA A 11 -13.32 13.45 12.39
C ALA A 11 -14.13 14.69 11.98
N SER A 12 -13.58 15.90 12.17
CA SER A 12 -14.20 17.15 11.70
C SER A 12 -14.37 17.17 10.18
N GLN A 13 -13.37 16.70 9.42
CA GLN A 13 -13.44 16.65 7.96
C GLN A 13 -14.46 15.61 7.46
N LEU A 14 -14.57 14.46 8.13
CA LEU A 14 -15.62 13.47 7.87
C LEU A 14 -17.02 14.05 8.12
N ALA A 15 -17.21 14.76 9.25
CA ALA A 15 -18.49 15.39 9.58
C ALA A 15 -18.90 16.47 8.57
N GLN A 16 -17.92 17.19 8.02
CA GLN A 16 -18.12 18.20 6.95
C GLN A 16 -18.29 17.57 5.56
N LYS A 17 -18.17 16.22 5.42
CA LYS A 17 -18.24 15.50 4.14
C LYS A 17 -17.21 15.95 3.11
N THR A 18 -16.08 16.51 3.55
CA THR A 18 -14.96 16.90 2.68
C THR A 18 -14.10 15.71 2.28
N ILE A 19 -14.17 14.63 3.04
CA ILE A 19 -13.51 13.36 2.77
C ILE A 19 -14.49 12.20 3.01
N GLU A 20 -14.26 11.08 2.33
CA GLU A 20 -15.03 9.86 2.56
C GLU A 20 -14.37 8.99 3.64
N PRO A 21 -15.15 8.20 4.41
CA PRO A 21 -14.62 7.28 5.40
C PRO A 21 -13.73 6.21 4.74
N ASP A 22 -12.49 6.06 5.21
CA ASP A 22 -11.54 5.04 4.79
C ASP A 22 -10.93 4.38 6.05
N ALA A 23 -11.08 3.06 6.18
CA ALA A 23 -10.62 2.32 7.35
C ALA A 23 -9.08 2.33 7.49
N ALA A 24 -8.33 2.35 6.37
CA ALA A 24 -6.88 2.42 6.40
C ALA A 24 -6.40 3.80 6.84
N GLN A 25 -7.09 4.88 6.39
CA GLN A 25 -6.82 6.22 6.87
C GLN A 25 -7.14 6.35 8.36
N ALA A 26 -8.24 5.76 8.84
CA ALA A 26 -8.61 5.80 10.25
C ALA A 26 -7.57 5.08 11.15
N ASP A 27 -7.04 3.94 10.74
CA ASP A 27 -5.95 3.25 11.46
C ASP A 27 -4.67 4.10 11.46
N LEU A 28 -4.30 4.68 10.32
CA LEU A 28 -3.14 5.57 10.26
C LEU A 28 -3.33 6.82 11.14
N VAL A 29 -4.53 7.41 11.14
CA VAL A 29 -4.87 8.55 12.03
C VAL A 29 -4.65 8.17 13.50
N ALA A 30 -5.09 6.99 13.93
CA ALA A 30 -4.87 6.52 15.30
C ALA A 30 -3.37 6.36 15.63
N ARG A 31 -2.56 5.86 14.68
CA ARG A 31 -1.09 5.74 14.85
C ARG A 31 -0.40 7.11 14.90
N LEU A 32 -0.79 8.03 14.02
CA LEU A 32 -0.28 9.40 13.99
C LEU A 32 -0.66 10.16 15.27
N ASP A 33 -1.87 9.99 15.78
CA ASP A 33 -2.33 10.59 17.03
C ASP A 33 -1.54 10.05 18.23
N GLY A 34 -1.33 8.72 18.27
CA GLY A 34 -0.47 8.09 19.27
C GLY A 34 0.99 8.58 19.21
N LEU A 35 1.53 8.84 18.00
CA LEU A 35 2.87 9.41 17.85
C LEU A 35 2.87 10.88 18.32
N ALA A 36 1.89 11.70 17.92
CA ALA A 36 1.77 13.09 18.36
C ALA A 36 1.73 13.18 19.88
N THR A 37 0.99 12.29 20.55
CA THR A 37 0.94 12.19 22.02
C THR A 37 2.32 11.86 22.61
N ARG A 38 3.07 10.92 22.04
CA ARG A 38 4.44 10.60 22.52
C ARG A 38 5.43 11.73 22.27
N LEU A 39 5.17 12.58 21.28
CA LEU A 39 6.00 13.75 20.97
C LEU A 39 5.68 14.97 21.85
N THR A 40 4.53 14.99 22.52
CA THR A 40 4.23 16.05 23.49
C THR A 40 5.29 16.04 24.57
N HIS A 41 5.96 17.19 24.75
CA HIS A 41 7.12 17.35 25.64
C HIS A 41 8.38 16.58 25.24
N TYR A 42 8.43 15.90 24.09
CA TYR A 42 9.65 15.27 23.61
C TYR A 42 10.72 16.33 23.30
N ARG A 43 11.92 16.08 23.78
CA ARG A 43 13.11 16.90 23.50
C ARG A 43 14.26 15.98 23.11
N LEU A 44 15.08 16.42 22.19
CA LEU A 44 16.30 15.70 21.84
C LEU A 44 17.14 15.49 23.10
N PRO A 45 17.76 14.31 23.25
CA PRO A 45 18.75 14.08 24.29
C PRO A 45 19.84 15.14 24.21
N GLY A 46 19.95 16.00 25.22
CA GLY A 46 21.03 16.98 25.28
C GLY A 46 22.39 16.30 25.34
N LYS A 47 23.46 17.02 24.92
CA LYS A 47 24.84 16.53 25.11
C LYS A 47 24.98 16.08 26.56
N PRO A 48 25.46 14.85 26.85
CA PRO A 48 25.54 14.35 28.21
C PRO A 48 26.43 15.27 29.04
N ASN A 49 25.84 15.93 30.02
CA ASN A 49 26.61 16.71 31.01
C ASN A 49 27.58 15.78 31.73
N VAL A 50 28.72 16.28 32.14
CA VAL A 50 29.75 15.51 32.84
C VAL A 50 29.19 14.72 34.03
N LEU A 51 28.19 15.27 34.74
CA LEU A 51 27.44 14.60 35.81
C LEU A 51 26.55 13.43 35.34
N GLY A 52 25.90 13.52 34.16
CA GLY A 52 25.09 12.45 33.61
C GLY A 52 25.92 11.23 33.16
N ARG A 53 27.18 11.44 32.78
CA ARG A 53 28.12 10.35 32.52
C ARG A 53 28.50 9.56 33.77
N ILE A 54 28.47 10.19 34.94
CA ILE A 54 28.86 9.59 36.23
C ILE A 54 27.65 8.81 36.84
N PHE A 55 26.43 9.27 36.62
CA PHE A 55 25.22 8.68 37.20
C PHE A 55 24.44 7.71 36.27
N GLY A 56 24.93 7.42 35.06
CA GLY A 56 24.48 6.29 34.24
C GLY A 56 23.04 6.32 33.78
N SER A 57 22.33 7.46 33.81
CA SER A 57 20.97 7.54 33.27
C SER A 57 21.03 7.56 31.74
N LYS A 58 20.74 6.43 31.12
CA LYS A 58 20.51 6.38 29.68
C LYS A 58 19.29 7.26 29.36
N PRO A 59 19.39 8.20 28.42
CA PRO A 59 18.22 8.94 27.96
C PRO A 59 17.17 7.96 27.46
N ALA A 60 15.88 8.29 27.68
CA ALA A 60 14.78 7.50 27.15
C ALA A 60 14.95 7.39 25.62
N PRO A 61 14.70 6.21 25.04
CA PRO A 61 14.80 6.02 23.60
C PRO A 61 13.83 6.97 22.88
N ALA A 62 14.26 7.51 21.74
CA ALA A 62 13.40 8.33 20.90
C ALA A 62 12.16 7.55 20.48
N PRO A 63 10.98 8.20 20.39
CA PRO A 63 9.81 7.57 19.81
C PRO A 63 10.09 7.07 18.39
N ARG A 64 9.61 5.87 18.03
CA ARG A 64 9.68 5.40 16.66
C ARG A 64 8.83 6.30 15.78
N GLY A 65 9.39 6.70 14.64
CA GLY A 65 8.67 7.47 13.64
C GLY A 65 7.70 6.62 12.82
N LEU A 66 7.21 7.15 11.69
CA LEU A 66 6.31 6.43 10.78
C LEU A 66 6.81 6.55 9.35
N TYR A 67 6.89 5.42 8.65
CA TYR A 67 7.08 5.36 7.21
C TYR A 67 5.75 4.93 6.57
N ILE A 68 5.08 5.87 5.92
CA ILE A 68 3.73 5.70 5.37
C ILE A 68 3.87 5.52 3.87
N HIS A 69 3.50 4.35 3.37
CA HIS A 69 3.56 4.11 1.93
C HIS A 69 2.20 3.68 1.35
N GLY A 70 2.07 3.78 0.04
CA GLY A 70 0.88 3.40 -0.70
C GLY A 70 0.75 4.16 -2.02
N GLU A 71 -0.22 3.80 -2.83
CA GLU A 71 -0.46 4.38 -4.15
C GLU A 71 -0.73 5.89 -4.11
N VAL A 72 -0.58 6.55 -5.26
CA VAL A 72 -0.91 7.97 -5.43
C VAL A 72 -2.41 8.19 -5.19
N GLY A 73 -2.77 9.32 -4.57
CA GLY A 73 -4.18 9.65 -4.29
C GLY A 73 -4.76 9.03 -3.01
N ARG A 74 -4.00 8.25 -2.22
CA ARG A 74 -4.47 7.62 -0.97
C ARG A 74 -4.57 8.58 0.23
N GLY A 75 -4.25 9.86 0.06
CA GLY A 75 -4.35 10.86 1.12
C GLY A 75 -3.15 10.92 2.08
N LYS A 76 -1.99 10.31 1.72
CA LYS A 76 -0.77 10.31 2.57
C LYS A 76 -0.34 11.72 2.99
N THR A 77 -0.21 12.61 2.01
CA THR A 77 0.21 14.01 2.23
C THR A 77 -0.80 14.75 3.12
N TYR A 78 -2.10 14.55 2.88
CA TYR A 78 -3.16 15.13 3.68
C TYR A 78 -3.10 14.67 5.16
N LEU A 79 -2.92 13.36 5.41
CA LEU A 79 -2.79 12.84 6.78
C LEU A 79 -1.50 13.32 7.47
N MET A 80 -0.40 13.47 6.71
CA MET A 80 0.81 14.12 7.18
C MET A 80 0.57 15.58 7.59
N ASP A 81 -0.25 16.34 6.83
CA ASP A 81 -0.63 17.73 7.16
C ASP A 81 -1.34 17.80 8.51
N LEU A 82 -2.32 16.90 8.73
CA LEU A 82 -3.05 16.84 10.00
C LEU A 82 -2.11 16.54 11.17
N PHE A 83 -1.20 15.58 10.98
CA PHE A 83 -0.22 15.20 11.99
C PHE A 83 0.75 16.35 12.29
N PHE A 84 1.36 16.94 11.26
CA PHE A 84 2.34 18.01 11.44
C PHE A 84 1.73 19.22 12.15
N ALA A 85 0.45 19.52 11.86
CA ALA A 85 -0.27 20.60 12.53
C ALA A 85 -0.65 20.27 13.99
N ALA A 86 -0.87 18.99 14.33
CA ALA A 86 -1.24 18.55 15.67
C ALA A 86 -0.03 18.26 16.59
N ALA A 87 1.12 17.88 16.03
CA ALA A 87 2.32 17.52 16.80
C ALA A 87 2.87 18.73 17.59
N GLU A 88 2.88 18.62 18.92
CA GLU A 88 3.37 19.66 19.85
C GLU A 88 4.84 19.46 20.20
N VAL A 89 5.71 19.32 19.19
CA VAL A 89 7.15 19.20 19.34
C VAL A 89 7.83 20.33 18.60
N GLU A 90 8.81 20.95 19.25
CA GLU A 90 9.61 22.03 18.63
C GLU A 90 11.10 21.82 18.94
N PRO A 91 11.97 22.14 17.98
CA PRO A 91 11.68 22.55 16.61
C PRO A 91 11.22 21.36 15.73
N LYS A 92 10.37 21.62 14.74
CA LYS A 92 9.93 20.64 13.73
C LYS A 92 10.05 21.21 12.33
N ARG A 93 10.40 20.35 11.36
CA ARG A 93 10.58 20.74 9.96
C ARG A 93 9.83 19.78 9.04
N ARG A 94 9.17 20.33 8.02
CA ARG A 94 8.57 19.57 6.92
C ARG A 94 9.20 20.00 5.60
N ALA A 95 9.51 19.04 4.74
CA ALA A 95 10.06 19.27 3.43
C ALA A 95 9.73 18.16 2.45
N HIS A 96 9.71 18.45 1.15
CA HIS A 96 9.82 17.41 0.14
C HIS A 96 11.20 16.77 0.21
N PHE A 97 11.24 15.44 0.11
CA PHE A 97 12.47 14.70 0.33
C PHE A 97 13.62 15.13 -0.63
N HIS A 98 13.31 15.34 -1.91
CA HIS A 98 14.30 15.79 -2.88
C HIS A 98 14.87 17.20 -2.56
N ALA A 99 14.04 18.11 -2.04
CA ALA A 99 14.50 19.44 -1.63
C ALA A 99 15.41 19.36 -0.39
N PHE A 100 15.08 18.46 0.54
CA PHE A 100 15.95 18.18 1.68
C PHE A 100 17.31 17.62 1.23
N MET A 101 17.34 16.65 0.30
CA MET A 101 18.61 16.11 -0.20
C MET A 101 19.45 17.14 -0.96
N ALA A 102 18.80 18.03 -1.72
CA ALA A 102 19.51 19.16 -2.35
C ALA A 102 20.18 20.07 -1.31
N ASP A 103 19.49 20.41 -0.21
CA ASP A 103 20.05 21.17 0.92
C ASP A 103 21.24 20.41 1.57
N VAL A 104 21.10 19.10 1.79
CA VAL A 104 22.17 18.22 2.29
C VAL A 104 23.43 18.32 1.40
N HIS A 105 23.27 18.18 0.10
CA HIS A 105 24.40 18.27 -0.85
C HIS A 105 25.08 19.63 -0.82
N VAL A 106 24.31 20.72 -0.78
CA VAL A 106 24.85 22.08 -0.65
C VAL A 106 25.67 22.23 0.64
N ARG A 107 25.14 21.75 1.78
CA ARG A 107 25.85 21.82 3.08
C ARG A 107 27.09 20.95 3.10
N VAL A 108 27.05 19.75 2.56
CA VAL A 108 28.24 18.88 2.41
C VAL A 108 29.29 19.55 1.54
N HIS A 109 28.89 20.16 0.41
CA HIS A 109 29.81 20.87 -0.45
C HIS A 109 30.46 22.08 0.29
N ALA A 110 29.64 22.89 0.95
CA ALA A 110 30.13 24.06 1.72
C ALA A 110 31.11 23.62 2.82
N TRP A 111 30.82 22.54 3.55
CA TRP A 111 31.71 21.99 4.55
C TRP A 111 33.04 21.57 3.93
N ARG A 112 33.05 20.87 2.81
CA ARG A 112 34.27 20.47 2.08
C ARG A 112 35.09 21.66 1.65
N GLN A 113 34.49 22.79 1.25
CA GLN A 113 35.19 24.03 0.91
C GLN A 113 35.81 24.67 2.13
N ARG A 114 35.12 24.74 3.28
CA ARG A 114 35.66 25.23 4.55
C ARG A 114 36.85 24.36 5.02
N LYS A 115 36.72 23.03 4.89
CA LYS A 115 37.80 22.08 5.20
C LYS A 115 39.06 22.35 4.36
N LYS A 116 38.92 22.59 3.05
CA LYS A 116 40.04 22.96 2.17
C LYS A 116 40.72 24.24 2.58
N ARG A 117 40.00 25.19 3.21
CA ARG A 117 40.54 26.44 3.74
C ARG A 117 41.12 26.30 5.17
N GLY A 118 41.06 25.10 5.75
CA GLY A 118 41.55 24.86 7.12
C GLY A 118 40.59 25.37 8.22
N GLU A 119 39.36 25.72 7.88
CA GLU A 119 38.35 26.27 8.80
C GLU A 119 37.55 25.20 9.54
N GLU A 120 37.68 23.93 9.14
CA GLU A 120 36.93 22.79 9.71
C GLU A 120 37.88 21.74 10.27
N ALA A 121 37.58 21.25 11.48
CA ALA A 121 38.24 20.11 12.09
C ALA A 121 37.57 18.79 11.71
N GLY A 122 38.31 17.69 11.63
CA GLY A 122 37.80 16.37 11.26
C GLY A 122 37.84 16.12 9.75
N ASP A 123 37.53 14.88 9.33
CA ASP A 123 37.64 14.46 7.93
C ASP A 123 36.28 14.11 7.29
N GLU A 124 35.22 14.24 8.06
CA GLU A 124 33.90 13.69 7.73
C GLU A 124 32.79 14.74 7.92
N PRO A 125 32.01 15.09 6.85
CA PRO A 125 30.98 16.11 6.92
C PRO A 125 29.68 15.68 7.57
N ILE A 126 29.40 14.36 7.66
CA ILE A 126 28.07 13.85 8.02
C ILE A 126 27.72 14.12 9.49
N ALA A 127 28.64 13.85 10.42
CA ALA A 127 28.35 14.03 11.84
C ALA A 127 28.06 15.52 12.21
N PRO A 128 28.87 16.52 11.78
CA PRO A 128 28.54 17.93 12.03
C PRO A 128 27.27 18.38 11.31
N LEU A 129 26.97 17.84 10.10
CA LEU A 129 25.74 18.13 9.39
C LEU A 129 24.53 17.57 10.15
N ALA A 130 24.57 16.31 10.60
CA ALA A 130 23.50 15.71 11.38
C ALA A 130 23.25 16.48 12.68
N ALA A 131 24.29 16.93 13.37
CA ALA A 131 24.16 17.76 14.56
C ALA A 131 23.45 19.10 14.27
N ALA A 132 23.82 19.78 13.18
CA ALA A 132 23.17 21.02 12.77
C ALA A 132 21.67 20.79 12.40
N LEU A 133 21.36 19.71 11.68
CA LEU A 133 19.98 19.35 11.33
C LEU A 133 19.16 18.98 12.57
N ALA A 134 19.74 18.31 13.56
CA ALA A 134 19.07 18.00 14.82
C ALA A 134 18.77 19.27 15.65
N GLU A 135 19.63 20.28 15.61
CA GLU A 135 19.34 21.60 16.21
C GLU A 135 18.17 22.30 15.49
N GLU A 136 18.04 22.10 14.18
CA GLU A 136 16.95 22.67 13.37
C GLU A 136 15.61 21.95 13.54
N ALA A 137 15.62 20.63 13.85
CA ALA A 137 14.38 19.86 13.98
C ALA A 137 14.54 18.61 14.84
N ALA A 138 13.74 18.49 15.89
CA ALA A 138 13.55 17.25 16.65
C ALA A 138 12.58 16.29 15.94
N LEU A 139 11.69 16.82 15.08
CA LEU A 139 10.80 16.08 14.20
C LEU A 139 11.02 16.51 12.75
N LEU A 140 11.37 15.55 11.90
CA LEU A 140 11.46 15.73 10.45
C LEU A 140 10.31 15.02 9.76
N CYS A 141 9.54 15.73 8.95
CA CYS A 141 8.47 15.19 8.13
C CYS A 141 8.85 15.31 6.65
N PHE A 142 8.83 14.18 5.92
CA PHE A 142 9.19 14.13 4.52
C PHE A 142 8.02 13.72 3.64
N ASP A 143 7.70 14.57 2.66
CA ASP A 143 6.80 14.19 1.58
C ASP A 143 7.58 13.55 0.43
N GLU A 144 6.94 12.57 -0.23
CA GLU A 144 7.46 11.92 -1.44
C GLU A 144 8.87 11.34 -1.26
N PHE A 145 9.05 10.57 -0.18
CA PHE A 145 10.32 9.90 0.09
C PHE A 145 10.65 8.91 -1.03
N ALA A 146 11.60 9.29 -1.88
CA ALA A 146 12.05 8.48 -3.01
C ALA A 146 13.55 8.68 -3.23
N VAL A 147 14.27 7.59 -3.47
CA VAL A 147 15.71 7.59 -3.73
C VAL A 147 15.93 7.17 -5.17
N ARG A 148 16.51 8.07 -5.97
CA ARG A 148 16.73 7.84 -7.41
C ARG A 148 18.21 7.88 -7.79
N ASP A 149 19.03 8.56 -7.00
CA ASP A 149 20.42 8.81 -7.27
C ASP A 149 21.32 8.01 -6.32
N ILE A 150 22.45 7.51 -6.83
CA ILE A 150 23.44 6.80 -6.05
C ILE A 150 24.13 7.70 -5.03
N ALA A 151 24.32 9.00 -5.33
CA ALA A 151 24.93 9.94 -4.41
C ALA A 151 24.04 10.12 -3.16
N ASP A 152 22.73 10.20 -3.33
CA ASP A 152 21.76 10.21 -2.24
C ASP A 152 21.82 8.89 -1.45
N ALA A 153 21.77 7.75 -2.14
CA ALA A 153 21.81 6.43 -1.53
C ALA A 153 23.04 6.24 -0.62
N MET A 154 24.21 6.73 -1.04
CA MET A 154 25.47 6.63 -0.30
C MET A 154 25.50 7.50 0.97
N ILE A 155 24.79 8.62 0.97
CA ILE A 155 24.77 9.57 2.10
C ILE A 155 23.71 9.16 3.13
N LEU A 156 22.56 8.63 2.67
CA LEU A 156 21.37 8.42 3.48
C LEU A 156 21.60 7.54 4.71
N ALA A 157 22.22 6.38 4.54
CA ALA A 157 22.46 5.45 5.66
C ALA A 157 23.25 6.12 6.79
N ARG A 158 24.26 6.92 6.43
CA ARG A 158 25.13 7.58 7.38
C ARG A 158 24.46 8.79 8.03
N LEU A 159 23.75 9.59 7.23
CA LEU A 159 23.08 10.79 7.73
C LEU A 159 21.91 10.41 8.65
N PHE A 160 21.05 9.50 8.21
CA PHE A 160 19.90 9.08 9.02
C PHE A 160 20.33 8.27 10.24
N GLY A 161 21.38 7.43 10.13
CA GLY A 161 21.97 6.78 11.30
C GLY A 161 22.38 7.81 12.37
N ALA A 162 23.12 8.85 11.98
CA ALA A 162 23.51 9.92 12.90
C ALA A 162 22.32 10.74 13.45
N LEU A 163 21.31 11.00 12.62
CA LEU A 163 20.09 11.70 13.07
C LEU A 163 19.30 10.86 14.09
N PHE A 164 19.16 9.56 13.87
CA PHE A 164 18.49 8.66 14.82
C PHE A 164 19.27 8.50 16.13
N GLU A 165 20.61 8.44 16.07
CA GLU A 165 21.47 8.46 17.27
C GLU A 165 21.31 9.74 18.09
N LEU A 166 21.08 10.87 17.43
CA LEU A 166 20.79 12.16 18.06
C LEU A 166 19.35 12.25 18.58
N GLY A 167 18.50 11.26 18.30
CA GLY A 167 17.12 11.21 18.76
C GLY A 167 16.11 11.89 17.82
N VAL A 168 16.50 12.30 16.62
CA VAL A 168 15.56 12.91 15.67
C VAL A 168 14.48 11.90 15.27
N VAL A 169 13.23 12.28 15.39
CA VAL A 169 12.08 11.48 14.95
C VAL A 169 11.73 11.82 13.51
N VAL A 170 11.50 10.79 12.70
CA VAL A 170 11.22 10.97 11.27
C VAL A 170 9.84 10.41 10.94
N VAL A 171 9.04 11.17 10.20
CA VAL A 171 7.79 10.69 9.57
C VAL A 171 7.91 10.94 8.06
N ALA A 172 7.70 9.90 7.25
CA ALA A 172 7.88 9.99 5.81
C ALA A 172 6.69 9.41 5.06
N THR A 173 6.28 10.05 3.97
CA THR A 173 5.34 9.47 3.00
C THR A 173 6.07 9.03 1.73
N SER A 174 5.70 7.88 1.18
CA SER A 174 6.28 7.32 -0.03
C SER A 174 5.23 6.63 -0.90
N ASN A 175 5.53 6.40 -2.17
CA ASN A 175 4.69 5.58 -3.05
C ASN A 175 5.13 4.10 -3.06
N VAL A 176 6.25 3.77 -2.42
CA VAL A 176 6.79 2.40 -2.38
C VAL A 176 7.17 1.99 -0.96
N ALA A 177 7.11 0.69 -0.69
CA ALA A 177 7.57 0.13 0.57
C ALA A 177 9.10 0.36 0.76
N PRO A 178 9.62 0.40 2.02
CA PRO A 178 11.04 0.59 2.26
C PRO A 178 11.94 -0.36 1.46
N ARG A 179 11.54 -1.63 1.36
CA ARG A 179 12.29 -2.66 0.62
C ARG A 179 12.30 -2.48 -0.89
N ASP A 180 11.39 -1.68 -1.43
CA ASP A 180 11.33 -1.34 -2.85
C ASP A 180 11.99 0.01 -3.17
N LEU A 181 12.47 0.74 -2.14
CA LEU A 181 13.29 1.92 -2.37
C LEU A 181 14.57 1.54 -3.11
N TYR A 182 14.89 2.33 -4.14
CA TYR A 182 16.10 2.14 -4.94
C TYR A 182 16.25 0.72 -5.51
N LYS A 183 15.14 0.04 -5.88
CA LYS A 183 15.07 -1.39 -6.22
C LYS A 183 16.03 -1.79 -7.32
N ASP A 184 16.13 -1.04 -8.40
CA ASP A 184 16.98 -1.31 -9.55
C ASP A 184 18.20 -0.37 -9.61
N GLY A 185 18.54 0.24 -8.48
CA GLY A 185 19.63 1.19 -8.39
C GLY A 185 21.01 0.56 -8.43
N LEU A 186 21.96 1.31 -9.00
CA LEU A 186 23.37 0.90 -9.08
C LEU A 186 23.95 0.69 -7.67
N ASN A 187 24.62 -0.45 -7.43
CA ASN A 187 25.21 -0.80 -6.13
C ASN A 187 24.19 -0.83 -4.98
N ARG A 188 22.97 -1.29 -5.25
CA ARG A 188 21.88 -1.37 -4.27
C ARG A 188 22.30 -2.02 -2.93
N ALA A 189 23.23 -2.96 -2.94
CA ALA A 189 23.73 -3.59 -1.73
C ALA A 189 24.26 -2.59 -0.69
N LEU A 190 24.81 -1.45 -1.11
CA LEU A 190 25.28 -0.38 -0.23
C LEU A 190 24.12 0.45 0.37
N PHE A 191 22.93 0.35 -0.21
CA PHE A 191 21.73 1.03 0.27
C PHE A 191 20.92 0.19 1.27
N LEU A 192 21.04 -1.15 1.26
CA LEU A 192 20.31 -2.02 2.16
C LEU A 192 20.43 -1.65 3.65
N PRO A 193 21.60 -1.25 4.18
CA PRO A 193 21.71 -0.78 5.57
C PRO A 193 20.79 0.41 5.91
N PHE A 194 20.48 1.26 4.93
CA PHE A 194 19.52 2.34 5.13
C PHE A 194 18.08 1.81 5.30
N ILE A 195 17.72 0.80 4.52
CA ILE A 195 16.40 0.15 4.65
C ILE A 195 16.26 -0.46 6.05
N ASP A 196 17.28 -1.15 6.54
CA ASP A 196 17.31 -1.71 7.89
C ASP A 196 17.16 -0.63 8.96
N LEU A 197 17.82 0.53 8.81
CA LEU A 197 17.65 1.68 9.70
C LEU A 197 16.21 2.21 9.70
N VAL A 198 15.58 2.33 8.53
CA VAL A 198 14.18 2.74 8.43
C VAL A 198 13.28 1.75 9.20
N GLU A 199 13.40 0.45 8.95
CA GLU A 199 12.60 -0.58 9.61
C GLU A 199 12.88 -0.65 11.14
N GLN A 200 14.09 -0.30 11.58
CA GLN A 200 14.47 -0.26 12.99
C GLN A 200 13.90 0.96 13.73
N HIS A 201 13.90 2.13 13.12
CA HIS A 201 13.57 3.40 13.78
C HIS A 201 12.18 3.94 13.43
N MET A 202 11.51 3.37 12.43
CA MET A 202 10.18 3.79 11.99
C MET A 202 9.23 2.59 11.94
N ASP A 203 7.97 2.81 12.27
CA ASP A 203 6.92 1.83 12.04
C ASP A 203 6.43 1.99 10.60
N VAL A 204 6.51 0.91 9.82
CA VAL A 204 6.08 0.91 8.42
C VAL A 204 4.58 0.69 8.35
N VAL A 205 3.87 1.60 7.69
CA VAL A 205 2.41 1.57 7.55
C VAL A 205 2.03 1.67 6.08
N SER A 206 1.32 0.68 5.58
CA SER A 206 0.74 0.72 4.23
C SER A 206 -0.64 1.37 4.26
N LEU A 207 -0.85 2.38 3.42
CA LEU A 207 -2.18 2.94 3.15
C LEU A 207 -2.92 2.17 2.03
N ASP A 208 -2.26 1.24 1.37
CA ASP A 208 -2.91 0.30 0.45
C ASP A 208 -3.63 -0.81 1.22
N ALA A 209 -3.69 -0.70 2.51
CA ALA A 209 -4.17 -1.62 3.53
C ALA A 209 -5.64 -2.10 3.39
N ARG A 210 -6.39 -1.69 2.36
CA ARG A 210 -7.53 -2.51 1.92
C ARG A 210 -7.05 -3.90 1.49
N THR A 211 -5.85 -4.00 0.91
CA THR A 211 -5.24 -5.25 0.49
C THR A 211 -4.64 -6.02 1.68
N ASP A 212 -3.83 -5.39 2.54
CA ASP A 212 -3.15 -6.09 3.63
C ASP A 212 -4.10 -6.58 4.75
N TYR A 213 -5.03 -5.74 5.19
CA TYR A 213 -6.02 -6.14 6.19
C TYR A 213 -6.99 -7.21 5.66
N ARG A 214 -7.37 -7.13 4.36
CA ARG A 214 -8.15 -8.16 3.69
C ARG A 214 -7.33 -9.43 3.52
N LEU A 215 -6.04 -9.31 3.18
CA LEU A 215 -5.12 -10.44 3.05
C LEU A 215 -4.94 -11.18 4.37
N GLU A 216 -4.77 -10.49 5.48
CA GLU A 216 -4.67 -11.14 6.79
C GLU A 216 -5.98 -11.87 7.14
N LYS A 217 -7.13 -11.29 6.79
CA LYS A 217 -8.44 -11.94 6.95
C LYS A 217 -8.64 -13.12 5.99
N LEU A 218 -8.13 -13.04 4.76
CA LEU A 218 -8.21 -14.11 3.76
C LEU A 218 -7.19 -15.23 4.03
N ALA A 219 -5.98 -14.89 4.46
CA ALA A 219 -4.92 -15.88 4.72
C ALA A 219 -5.22 -16.85 5.87
N ARG A 220 -6.23 -16.55 6.69
CA ARG A 220 -6.68 -17.41 7.81
C ARG A 220 -7.87 -18.31 7.48
N ALA A 221 -8.45 -18.22 6.28
CA ALA A 221 -9.60 -19.01 5.87
C ALA A 221 -9.41 -19.55 4.45
N PRO A 222 -10.02 -20.69 4.08
CA PRO A 222 -10.06 -21.13 2.70
C PRO A 222 -10.68 -20.06 1.80
N VAL A 223 -10.17 -19.94 0.58
CA VAL A 223 -10.75 -19.07 -0.47
C VAL A 223 -11.49 -19.86 -1.55
N TYR A 224 -11.47 -21.20 -1.44
CA TYR A 224 -12.17 -22.13 -2.33
C TYR A 224 -12.87 -23.20 -1.51
N TYR A 225 -14.16 -23.30 -1.64
CA TYR A 225 -15.03 -24.19 -0.88
C TYR A 225 -15.61 -25.25 -1.83
N CYS A 226 -15.37 -26.51 -1.53
CA CYS A 226 -15.82 -27.65 -2.30
C CYS A 226 -16.19 -28.78 -1.34
N PRO A 227 -17.38 -29.39 -1.50
CA PRO A 227 -18.43 -29.09 -2.48
C PRO A 227 -19.21 -27.80 -2.18
N ALA A 228 -19.92 -27.26 -3.18
CA ALA A 228 -20.78 -26.06 -3.06
C ALA A 228 -22.11 -26.40 -2.36
N ASP A 229 -22.04 -26.79 -1.11
CA ASP A 229 -23.17 -27.15 -0.25
C ASP A 229 -23.58 -25.99 0.69
N ALA A 230 -24.54 -26.24 1.58
CA ALA A 230 -25.01 -25.25 2.54
C ALA A 230 -23.89 -24.78 3.52
N ALA A 231 -22.92 -25.64 3.82
CA ALA A 231 -21.79 -25.26 4.66
C ALA A 231 -20.84 -24.29 3.90
N ALA A 232 -20.60 -24.55 2.62
CA ALA A 232 -19.84 -23.65 1.75
C ALA A 232 -20.57 -22.29 1.59
N GLU A 233 -21.89 -22.28 1.41
CA GLU A 233 -22.68 -21.05 1.34
C GLU A 233 -22.54 -20.21 2.64
N ALA A 234 -22.72 -20.83 3.80
CA ALA A 234 -22.55 -20.17 5.09
C ALA A 234 -21.11 -19.64 5.30
N ALA A 235 -20.09 -20.38 4.83
CA ALA A 235 -18.70 -19.95 4.90
C ALA A 235 -18.41 -18.75 3.97
N MET A 236 -18.98 -18.73 2.75
CA MET A 236 -18.92 -17.61 1.82
C MET A 236 -19.62 -16.37 2.38
N ASP A 237 -20.79 -16.51 3.01
CA ASP A 237 -21.50 -15.43 3.68
C ASP A 237 -20.68 -14.85 4.85
N ALA A 238 -20.12 -15.71 5.68
CA ALA A 238 -19.26 -15.30 6.78
C ALA A 238 -17.98 -14.59 6.28
N ALA A 239 -17.39 -15.07 5.19
CA ALA A 239 -16.23 -14.44 4.56
C ALA A 239 -16.59 -13.06 4.00
N PHE A 240 -17.75 -12.94 3.32
CA PHE A 240 -18.24 -11.66 2.80
C PHE A 240 -18.47 -10.66 3.93
N ALA A 241 -19.21 -11.05 4.98
CA ALA A 241 -19.45 -10.18 6.14
C ALA A 241 -18.15 -9.78 6.85
N ARG A 242 -17.21 -10.70 7.00
CA ARG A 242 -15.90 -10.42 7.62
C ARG A 242 -15.07 -9.42 6.82
N LEU A 243 -15.11 -9.49 5.47
CA LEU A 243 -14.36 -8.59 4.59
C LEU A 243 -14.99 -7.21 4.44
N THR A 244 -16.32 -7.16 4.40
CA THR A 244 -17.06 -5.94 4.06
C THR A 244 -17.65 -5.23 5.28
N GLY A 245 -17.80 -5.93 6.41
CA GLY A 245 -18.49 -5.42 7.60
C GLY A 245 -20.02 -5.49 7.52
N VAL A 246 -20.60 -5.98 6.40
CA VAL A 246 -22.05 -6.11 6.21
C VAL A 246 -22.41 -7.51 5.74
N ALA A 247 -23.61 -7.99 6.09
CA ALA A 247 -24.06 -9.32 5.71
C ALA A 247 -24.33 -9.47 4.19
N ARG A 248 -24.73 -8.39 3.52
CA ARG A 248 -25.02 -8.34 2.07
C ARG A 248 -24.64 -7.00 1.48
N GLY A 249 -24.12 -7.02 0.23
CA GLY A 249 -23.89 -5.83 -0.58
C GLY A 249 -25.17 -5.32 -1.25
N ALA A 250 -25.16 -4.08 -1.70
CA ALA A 250 -26.21 -3.53 -2.55
C ALA A 250 -25.99 -3.93 -4.02
N PRO A 251 -27.06 -4.06 -4.83
CA PRO A 251 -26.90 -4.22 -6.27
C PRO A 251 -26.28 -2.96 -6.89
N LEU A 252 -25.44 -3.15 -7.92
CA LEU A 252 -24.76 -2.08 -8.62
C LEU A 252 -24.79 -2.35 -10.13
N ASP A 253 -25.11 -1.33 -10.91
CA ASP A 253 -25.01 -1.38 -12.36
C ASP A 253 -23.72 -0.67 -12.81
N VAL A 254 -22.82 -1.41 -13.45
CA VAL A 254 -21.56 -0.88 -13.98
C VAL A 254 -21.76 -0.49 -15.44
N PRO A 255 -21.72 0.81 -15.79
CA PRO A 255 -21.94 1.29 -17.15
C PRO A 255 -20.79 0.89 -18.07
N ARG A 256 -21.11 0.37 -19.27
CA ARG A 256 -20.14 0.03 -20.28
C ARG A 256 -20.73 0.08 -21.70
N LEU A 257 -20.15 0.90 -22.59
CA LEU A 257 -20.50 0.99 -24.01
C LEU A 257 -22.02 1.04 -24.27
N GLY A 258 -22.74 1.94 -23.56
CA GLY A 258 -24.18 2.14 -23.72
C GLY A 258 -25.10 1.10 -23.06
N ARG A 259 -24.54 0.14 -22.30
CA ARG A 259 -25.26 -0.82 -21.48
C ARG A 259 -24.74 -0.87 -20.06
N ALA A 260 -25.39 -1.62 -19.18
CA ALA A 260 -24.91 -1.82 -17.81
C ALA A 260 -24.64 -3.31 -17.55
N ILE A 261 -23.55 -3.58 -16.80
CA ILE A 261 -23.27 -4.90 -16.25
C ILE A 261 -23.88 -4.92 -14.86
N HIS A 262 -24.89 -5.76 -14.65
CA HIS A 262 -25.53 -5.89 -13.36
C HIS A 262 -24.67 -6.72 -12.39
N VAL A 263 -24.29 -6.12 -11.28
CA VAL A 263 -23.58 -6.75 -10.15
C VAL A 263 -24.59 -6.99 -9.04
N PRO A 264 -24.93 -8.26 -8.71
CA PRO A 264 -25.98 -8.55 -7.72
C PRO A 264 -25.70 -8.00 -6.32
N GLN A 265 -24.44 -8.04 -5.90
CA GLN A 265 -24.00 -7.48 -4.63
C GLN A 265 -22.64 -6.82 -4.79
N ALA A 266 -22.54 -5.55 -4.39
CA ALA A 266 -21.28 -4.81 -4.37
C ALA A 266 -21.17 -3.94 -3.13
N ILE A 267 -19.96 -3.77 -2.63
CA ILE A 267 -19.60 -2.81 -1.58
C ILE A 267 -18.13 -2.42 -1.70
N GLY A 268 -17.88 -1.14 -1.98
CA GLY A 268 -16.53 -0.65 -2.25
C GLY A 268 -15.90 -1.42 -3.43
N ALA A 269 -14.73 -2.02 -3.22
CA ALA A 269 -14.03 -2.81 -4.22
C ALA A 269 -14.31 -4.33 -4.14
N VAL A 270 -15.37 -4.76 -3.44
CA VAL A 270 -15.81 -6.15 -3.36
C VAL A 270 -17.10 -6.34 -4.13
N ALA A 271 -17.16 -7.38 -4.99
CA ALA A 271 -18.40 -7.79 -5.63
C ALA A 271 -18.66 -9.29 -5.45
N ARG A 272 -19.94 -9.69 -5.48
CA ARG A 272 -20.36 -11.08 -5.34
C ARG A 272 -21.37 -11.44 -6.42
N PHE A 273 -21.10 -12.54 -7.08
CA PHE A 273 -21.93 -13.11 -8.13
C PHE A 273 -22.18 -14.58 -7.82
N ASP A 274 -23.30 -15.11 -8.30
CA ASP A 274 -23.40 -16.53 -8.58
C ASP A 274 -22.91 -16.83 -9.99
N PHE A 275 -22.65 -18.11 -10.28
CA PHE A 275 -22.18 -18.55 -11.58
C PHE A 275 -23.15 -18.18 -12.72
N ASP A 276 -24.44 -18.23 -12.47
CA ASP A 276 -25.45 -17.92 -13.48
C ASP A 276 -25.46 -16.44 -13.85
N ALA A 277 -25.33 -15.56 -12.87
CA ALA A 277 -25.26 -14.12 -13.10
C ALA A 277 -23.98 -13.69 -13.84
N LEU A 278 -22.86 -14.40 -13.65
CA LEU A 278 -21.57 -14.04 -14.24
C LEU A 278 -21.27 -14.78 -15.56
N CYS A 279 -21.58 -16.07 -15.66
CA CYS A 279 -21.14 -16.92 -16.77
C CYS A 279 -22.27 -17.38 -17.69
N ARG A 280 -23.53 -17.47 -17.21
CA ARG A 280 -24.66 -17.82 -18.10
C ARG A 280 -25.28 -16.61 -18.79
N ARG A 281 -25.10 -15.41 -18.27
CA ARG A 281 -25.45 -14.18 -18.99
C ARG A 281 -24.48 -13.89 -20.13
N PRO A 282 -24.91 -13.22 -21.22
CA PRO A 282 -24.09 -12.99 -22.40
C PRO A 282 -23.09 -11.82 -22.15
N LEU A 283 -22.17 -12.02 -21.24
CA LEU A 283 -21.06 -11.10 -21.00
C LEU A 283 -19.90 -11.40 -21.96
N SER A 284 -19.24 -10.36 -22.43
CA SER A 284 -18.06 -10.43 -23.31
C SER A 284 -16.76 -10.42 -22.48
N ALA A 285 -15.63 -10.79 -23.09
CA ALA A 285 -14.32 -10.68 -22.44
C ALA A 285 -14.04 -9.28 -21.92
N GLY A 286 -14.39 -8.25 -22.67
CA GLY A 286 -14.22 -6.87 -22.22
C GLY A 286 -15.08 -6.49 -21.01
N ASP A 287 -16.24 -7.14 -20.78
CA ASP A 287 -17.05 -6.90 -19.58
C ASP A 287 -16.34 -7.42 -18.34
N TYR A 288 -15.65 -8.56 -18.46
CA TYR A 288 -14.83 -9.08 -17.39
C TYR A 288 -13.64 -8.15 -17.07
N VAL A 289 -12.99 -7.61 -18.09
CA VAL A 289 -11.91 -6.60 -17.89
C VAL A 289 -12.46 -5.39 -17.12
N GLU A 290 -13.65 -4.87 -17.45
CA GLU A 290 -14.26 -3.76 -16.70
C GLU A 290 -14.57 -4.15 -15.24
N LEU A 291 -15.11 -5.33 -15.00
CA LEU A 291 -15.40 -5.83 -13.65
C LEU A 291 -14.11 -5.95 -12.82
N VAL A 292 -13.06 -6.59 -13.37
CA VAL A 292 -11.81 -6.81 -12.65
C VAL A 292 -10.99 -5.54 -12.48
N SER A 293 -11.17 -4.51 -13.31
CA SER A 293 -10.54 -3.21 -13.10
C SER A 293 -11.17 -2.42 -11.93
N ARG A 294 -12.45 -2.70 -11.63
CA ARG A 294 -13.23 -2.00 -10.62
C ARG A 294 -13.19 -2.68 -9.26
N PHE A 295 -13.15 -4.03 -9.24
CA PHE A 295 -13.22 -4.82 -8.03
C PHE A 295 -11.91 -5.58 -7.81
N ASP A 296 -11.29 -5.40 -6.67
CA ASP A 296 -10.06 -6.10 -6.26
C ASP A 296 -10.34 -7.49 -5.65
N THR A 297 -11.59 -7.70 -5.20
CA THR A 297 -12.04 -8.94 -4.57
C THR A 297 -13.40 -9.36 -5.14
N LEU A 298 -13.45 -10.56 -5.68
CA LEU A 298 -14.66 -11.13 -6.26
C LEU A 298 -15.04 -12.42 -5.53
N PHE A 299 -16.34 -12.54 -5.24
CA PHE A 299 -16.97 -13.76 -4.77
C PHE A 299 -17.72 -14.40 -5.94
N LEU A 300 -17.51 -15.69 -6.15
CA LEU A 300 -18.22 -16.47 -7.16
C LEU A 300 -18.84 -17.72 -6.53
N ASP A 301 -20.14 -17.70 -6.36
CA ASP A 301 -20.88 -18.77 -5.74
C ASP A 301 -21.32 -19.84 -6.74
N ARG A 302 -21.32 -21.09 -6.28
CA ARG A 302 -21.92 -22.26 -6.94
C ARG A 302 -21.42 -22.51 -8.36
N ILE A 303 -20.10 -22.57 -8.54
CA ILE A 303 -19.50 -22.99 -9.80
C ILE A 303 -19.87 -24.46 -10.04
N PRO A 304 -20.64 -24.79 -11.10
CA PRO A 304 -21.06 -26.16 -11.37
C PRO A 304 -19.96 -26.97 -12.05
N VAL A 305 -20.09 -28.27 -12.05
CA VAL A 305 -19.36 -29.11 -13.00
C VAL A 305 -19.92 -28.84 -14.42
N MET A 306 -19.06 -28.29 -15.27
CA MET A 306 -19.40 -27.86 -16.62
C MET A 306 -19.41 -29.08 -17.57
N ARG A 307 -20.56 -29.36 -18.15
CA ARG A 307 -20.78 -30.44 -19.08
C ARG A 307 -20.98 -29.88 -20.49
N ASP A 308 -21.10 -30.77 -21.48
CA ASP A 308 -21.15 -30.42 -22.91
C ASP A 308 -22.23 -29.39 -23.29
N GLU A 309 -23.37 -29.38 -22.56
CA GLU A 309 -24.46 -28.42 -22.80
C GLU A 309 -24.12 -26.99 -22.32
N ALA A 310 -23.03 -26.82 -21.56
CA ALA A 310 -22.65 -25.56 -20.97
C ALA A 310 -21.45 -24.85 -21.66
N ARG A 311 -21.12 -25.21 -22.92
CA ARG A 311 -19.93 -24.72 -23.65
C ARG A 311 -19.77 -23.21 -23.60
N ASP A 312 -20.83 -22.46 -23.86
CA ASP A 312 -20.76 -21.00 -23.83
C ASP A 312 -20.46 -20.45 -22.43
N ALA A 313 -21.07 -21.05 -21.39
CA ALA A 313 -20.79 -20.66 -20.00
C ALA A 313 -19.37 -21.05 -19.59
N THR A 314 -18.89 -22.20 -20.04
CA THR A 314 -17.50 -22.64 -19.82
C THR A 314 -16.51 -21.66 -20.45
N LYS A 315 -16.75 -21.24 -21.71
CA LYS A 315 -15.89 -20.26 -22.37
C LYS A 315 -15.87 -18.91 -21.67
N ARG A 316 -17.02 -18.45 -21.20
CA ARG A 316 -17.12 -17.21 -20.39
C ARG A 316 -16.41 -17.35 -19.06
N PHE A 317 -16.52 -18.49 -18.41
CA PHE A 317 -15.78 -18.78 -17.17
C PHE A 317 -14.26 -18.74 -17.39
N ILE A 318 -13.75 -19.35 -18.48
CA ILE A 318 -12.33 -19.27 -18.87
C ILE A 318 -11.94 -17.80 -19.02
N ASN A 319 -12.68 -17.01 -19.81
CA ASN A 319 -12.39 -15.60 -20.04
C ASN A 319 -12.41 -14.76 -18.74
N PHE A 320 -13.35 -15.07 -17.84
CA PHE A 320 -13.42 -14.41 -16.53
C PHE A 320 -12.19 -14.73 -15.67
N ILE A 321 -11.82 -16.01 -15.56
CA ILE A 321 -10.65 -16.40 -14.76
C ILE A 321 -9.36 -15.85 -15.35
N ASP A 322 -9.23 -15.81 -16.69
CA ASP A 322 -8.09 -15.20 -17.36
C ASP A 322 -7.99 -13.71 -16.99
N ALA A 323 -9.07 -12.95 -17.11
CA ALA A 323 -9.09 -11.53 -16.74
C ALA A 323 -8.82 -11.30 -15.24
N ALA A 324 -9.42 -12.09 -14.37
CA ALA A 324 -9.25 -11.98 -12.92
C ALA A 324 -7.82 -12.30 -12.48
N TYR A 325 -7.19 -13.31 -13.09
CA TYR A 325 -5.81 -13.69 -12.82
C TYR A 325 -4.83 -12.60 -13.27
N ASP A 326 -4.98 -12.09 -14.49
CA ASP A 326 -4.11 -11.06 -15.06
C ASP A 326 -4.19 -9.74 -14.25
N ALA A 327 -5.40 -9.39 -13.76
CA ALA A 327 -5.62 -8.25 -12.88
C ALA A 327 -5.28 -8.51 -11.41
N ARG A 328 -4.83 -9.72 -11.03
CA ARG A 328 -4.52 -10.13 -9.65
C ARG A 328 -5.69 -9.95 -8.67
N VAL A 329 -6.89 -10.22 -9.15
CA VAL A 329 -8.11 -10.17 -8.34
C VAL A 329 -8.09 -11.30 -7.31
N LYS A 330 -8.51 -11.01 -6.07
CA LYS A 330 -8.70 -12.01 -5.03
C LYS A 330 -10.05 -12.70 -5.24
N LEU A 331 -10.01 -13.97 -5.61
CA LEU A 331 -11.22 -14.76 -5.88
C LEU A 331 -11.55 -15.66 -4.70
N LEU A 332 -12.74 -15.48 -4.12
CA LEU A 332 -13.36 -16.47 -3.22
C LEU A 332 -14.42 -17.21 -3.99
N ALA A 333 -14.38 -18.53 -3.97
CA ALA A 333 -15.28 -19.35 -4.79
C ALA A 333 -15.86 -20.52 -4.00
N SER A 334 -17.12 -20.87 -4.32
CA SER A 334 -17.69 -22.16 -3.98
C SER A 334 -17.99 -22.95 -5.25
N ALA A 335 -17.67 -24.24 -5.29
CA ALA A 335 -17.74 -25.06 -6.49
C ALA A 335 -18.17 -26.50 -6.20
N GLU A 336 -18.81 -27.14 -7.17
CA GLU A 336 -19.22 -28.55 -7.05
C GLU A 336 -18.05 -29.52 -7.04
N ALA A 337 -16.89 -29.12 -7.63
CA ALA A 337 -15.70 -29.96 -7.72
C ALA A 337 -14.40 -29.13 -7.56
N GLU A 338 -13.29 -29.80 -7.33
CA GLU A 338 -11.96 -29.19 -7.39
C GLU A 338 -11.65 -28.68 -8.81
N PRO A 339 -10.78 -27.65 -8.99
CA PRO A 339 -10.56 -26.99 -10.27
C PRO A 339 -10.30 -27.93 -11.45
N GLY A 340 -9.49 -28.97 -11.25
CA GLY A 340 -9.19 -29.94 -12.30
C GLY A 340 -10.34 -30.88 -12.70
N ALA A 341 -11.40 -30.94 -11.89
CA ALA A 341 -12.58 -31.78 -12.12
C ALA A 341 -13.84 -30.99 -12.53
N LEU A 342 -13.71 -29.65 -12.67
CA LEU A 342 -14.87 -28.79 -13.03
C LEU A 342 -15.37 -28.98 -14.47
N ALA A 343 -14.53 -29.50 -15.39
CA ALA A 343 -14.93 -29.71 -16.78
C ALA A 343 -14.35 -31.04 -17.33
N PRO A 344 -14.85 -32.18 -16.85
CA PRO A 344 -14.23 -33.49 -17.11
C PRO A 344 -14.38 -33.98 -18.56
N ASN A 345 -15.34 -33.46 -19.32
CA ASN A 345 -15.69 -33.95 -20.66
C ASN A 345 -15.07 -33.14 -21.80
N LEU A 346 -14.33 -32.09 -21.51
CA LEU A 346 -13.70 -31.27 -22.57
C LEU A 346 -12.59 -32.05 -23.29
N THR A 347 -12.50 -31.85 -24.59
CA THR A 347 -11.49 -32.51 -25.45
C THR A 347 -10.77 -31.49 -26.34
N GLY A 348 -9.60 -31.86 -26.87
CA GLY A 348 -8.83 -31.00 -27.81
C GLY A 348 -8.42 -29.66 -27.20
N ASN A 349 -8.57 -28.58 -27.95
CA ASN A 349 -8.16 -27.24 -27.56
C ASN A 349 -8.92 -26.72 -26.33
N GLU A 350 -10.21 -27.06 -26.20
CA GLU A 350 -11.03 -26.64 -25.05
C GLU A 350 -10.51 -27.25 -23.75
N ALA A 351 -10.08 -28.51 -23.77
CA ALA A 351 -9.48 -29.18 -22.62
C ALA A 351 -8.16 -28.52 -22.23
N PHE A 352 -7.33 -28.12 -23.23
CA PHE A 352 -6.08 -27.41 -22.96
C PHE A 352 -6.30 -26.02 -22.34
N GLU A 353 -7.23 -25.24 -22.89
CA GLU A 353 -7.61 -23.94 -22.33
C GLU A 353 -8.11 -24.08 -20.89
N PHE A 354 -8.96 -25.07 -20.63
CA PHE A 354 -9.50 -25.30 -19.30
C PHE A 354 -8.45 -25.79 -18.30
N ALA A 355 -7.49 -26.62 -18.75
CA ALA A 355 -6.36 -27.03 -17.89
C ALA A 355 -5.54 -25.84 -17.40
N ARG A 356 -5.35 -24.82 -18.25
CA ARG A 356 -4.72 -23.54 -17.85
C ARG A 356 -5.58 -22.80 -16.83
N THR A 357 -6.89 -22.73 -17.04
CA THR A 357 -7.83 -22.11 -16.11
C THR A 357 -7.82 -22.80 -14.74
N ALA A 358 -7.81 -24.14 -14.72
CA ALA A 358 -7.71 -24.92 -13.50
C ALA A 358 -6.38 -24.64 -12.76
N SER A 359 -5.25 -24.54 -13.47
CA SER A 359 -3.95 -24.19 -12.89
C SER A 359 -3.97 -22.78 -12.28
N ARG A 360 -4.54 -21.78 -12.98
CA ARG A 360 -4.72 -20.42 -12.45
C ARG A 360 -5.58 -20.38 -11.20
N LEU A 361 -6.70 -21.10 -11.18
CA LEU A 361 -7.54 -21.24 -9.99
C LEU A 361 -6.79 -21.84 -8.79
N MET A 362 -5.92 -22.83 -9.03
CA MET A 362 -5.10 -23.41 -7.99
C MET A 362 -4.08 -22.40 -7.45
N GLU A 363 -3.44 -21.65 -8.35
CA GLU A 363 -2.46 -20.62 -7.98
C GLU A 363 -3.14 -19.45 -7.23
N MET A 364 -4.33 -19.01 -7.65
CA MET A 364 -5.12 -17.96 -6.99
C MET A 364 -5.49 -18.30 -5.53
N ARG A 365 -5.40 -19.55 -5.13
CA ARG A 365 -5.61 -20.02 -3.74
C ARG A 365 -4.36 -19.90 -2.89
N SER A 366 -3.18 -19.69 -3.49
CA SER A 366 -1.91 -19.62 -2.78
C SER A 366 -1.77 -18.33 -1.98
N ARG A 367 -1.01 -18.39 -0.87
CA ARG A 367 -0.70 -17.20 -0.07
C ARG A 367 0.10 -16.16 -0.86
N ASP A 368 0.98 -16.63 -1.72
CA ASP A 368 1.82 -15.77 -2.56
C ASP A 368 0.96 -14.98 -3.54
N TYR A 369 0.00 -15.62 -4.21
CA TYR A 369 -0.93 -14.93 -5.11
C TYR A 369 -1.87 -13.98 -4.35
N LEU A 370 -2.41 -14.40 -3.22
CA LEU A 370 -3.24 -13.54 -2.38
C LEU A 370 -2.48 -12.29 -1.91
N GLY A 371 -1.16 -12.37 -1.76
CA GLY A 371 -0.25 -11.26 -1.42
C GLY A 371 0.05 -10.27 -2.56
N LEU A 372 -0.29 -10.58 -3.81
CA LEU A 372 -0.02 -9.68 -4.94
C LEU A 372 -0.93 -8.44 -4.90
N ALA A 373 -0.40 -7.27 -5.24
CA ALA A 373 -1.21 -6.09 -5.42
C ALA A 373 -2.13 -6.22 -6.64
N HIS A 374 -3.37 -5.72 -6.55
CA HIS A 374 -4.32 -5.66 -7.66
C HIS A 374 -3.82 -4.69 -8.74
N THR A 375 -3.93 -5.08 -10.01
CA THR A 375 -3.50 -4.26 -11.15
C THR A 375 -4.74 -3.61 -11.78
N SER A 376 -4.99 -2.32 -11.52
CA SER A 376 -6.03 -1.56 -12.21
C SER A 376 -5.44 -0.88 -13.43
N GLU A 377 -5.77 -1.30 -14.64
CA GLU A 377 -5.44 -0.60 -15.88
C GLU A 377 -6.29 0.68 -16.06
N ARG A 378 -6.15 1.64 -15.17
CA ARG A 378 -6.69 2.99 -15.35
C ARG A 378 -5.57 4.02 -15.33
N GLY A 379 -4.60 3.94 -16.27
CA GLY A 379 -3.52 4.90 -16.19
C GLY A 379 -2.57 5.09 -17.34
N ASP A 380 -2.79 4.53 -18.57
CA ASP A 380 -1.86 4.83 -19.68
C ASP A 380 -2.51 4.90 -21.08
N ALA A 381 -3.74 5.41 -21.19
CA ALA A 381 -4.36 5.65 -22.50
C ALA A 381 -4.61 7.16 -22.77
N ALA A 382 -3.67 8.01 -22.38
CA ALA A 382 -3.75 9.43 -22.70
C ALA A 382 -2.35 10.07 -22.86
N HIS A 383 -1.51 9.51 -23.75
CA HIS A 383 -0.39 10.28 -24.35
C HIS A 383 0.26 9.45 -25.46
N ASP A 384 -0.44 9.32 -26.58
CA ASP A 384 0.22 9.19 -27.89
C ASP A 384 -0.79 9.44 -29.02
N HIS A 385 -1.13 10.69 -29.26
CA HIS A 385 -1.58 11.21 -30.56
C HIS A 385 -1.21 12.69 -30.62
N GLY A 386 -0.01 12.97 -30.99
CA GLY A 386 0.51 14.27 -31.38
C GLY A 386 1.43 14.08 -32.56
N GLY A 387 0.85 13.94 -33.77
CA GLY A 387 0.89 14.97 -34.77
C GLY A 387 2.16 14.97 -35.59
N ILE A 388 2.24 14.07 -36.59
CA ILE A 388 3.01 14.35 -37.81
C ILE A 388 2.14 15.34 -38.59
N VAL A 389 2.63 16.57 -38.78
CA VAL A 389 2.16 17.48 -39.79
C VAL A 389 3.35 17.86 -40.66
N ASP A 390 3.24 17.49 -41.92
CA ASP A 390 4.08 17.91 -43.03
C ASP A 390 4.14 19.45 -43.17
N GLY A 391 5.31 19.93 -43.56
CA GLY A 391 5.56 21.29 -44.04
C GLY A 391 7.05 21.46 -44.38
#